data_76380a511e0f49c994a7499ecdf5d1ee
#
_entry.id   76380a511e0f49c994a7499ecdf5d1ee
#
_cell.length_a   1.000
_cell.length_b   1.000
_cell.length_c   1.000
_cell.angle_alpha   90.00
_cell.angle_beta   90.00
_cell.angle_gamma   90.00
#
_symmetry.space_group_name_H-M   'P 1'
#
loop_
_entity.id
_entity.type
_entity.pdbx_description
1 polymer ?
#
loop_
_entity_poly.entity_id
_entity_poly.type
_entity_poly.pdbx_seq_one_letter_code
_entity_poly.pdbx_strand_id
1 'polypeptide(L)'
;IQNRRTNREIVNAVNMISGQIEFELDLDTTTILLNSNNEIRFSELEIESKKSGNEKNLDKIVSEILKFPEFMPWPHSKLETGMGIKYLFDAKLLAPKSDYDDKNELTMNGIIKISNFLKDNHP
;
A
#
# COMPACT_ATOMS: atom_id res chain seq x y z
N ILE A 1 -3.17 -18.72 -8.53
CA ILE A 1 -3.93 -17.52 -8.97
C ILE A 1 -4.33 -16.71 -7.75
N GLN A 2 -4.05 -15.43 -7.78
CA GLN A 2 -4.41 -14.52 -6.71
C GLN A 2 -5.73 -13.83 -7.03
N ASN A 3 -6.70 -13.91 -6.11
CA ASN A 3 -7.95 -13.18 -6.21
C ASN A 3 -7.81 -11.87 -5.46
N ARG A 4 -7.82 -10.78 -6.20
CA ARG A 4 -7.75 -9.45 -5.59
C ARG A 4 -8.61 -8.47 -6.37
N ARG A 5 -9.08 -7.46 -5.64
CA ARG A 5 -9.73 -6.31 -6.27
C ARG A 5 -9.16 -5.03 -5.67
N THR A 6 -8.99 -4.03 -6.49
CA THR A 6 -8.43 -2.75 -6.07
C THR A 6 -9.40 -1.63 -6.38
N ASN A 7 -9.66 -0.79 -5.38
CA ASN A 7 -10.39 0.47 -5.55
C ASN A 7 -9.38 1.60 -5.48
N ARG A 8 -9.44 2.51 -6.43
CA ARG A 8 -8.47 3.62 -6.56
C ARG A 8 -9.18 4.96 -6.46
N GLU A 9 -8.65 5.83 -5.59
CA GLU A 9 -9.00 7.25 -5.56
C GLU A 9 -7.81 8.04 -6.10
N ILE A 10 -8.08 8.98 -6.99
CA ILE A 10 -7.03 9.76 -7.66
C ILE A 10 -7.13 11.21 -7.22
N VAL A 11 -6.00 11.79 -6.81
CA VAL A 11 -5.86 13.20 -6.51
C VAL A 11 -4.70 13.76 -7.32
N ASN A 12 -4.93 14.89 -7.98
CA ASN A 12 -3.89 15.56 -8.76
C ASN A 12 -3.22 16.65 -7.94
N ALA A 13 -1.89 16.64 -7.95
CA ALA A 13 -1.09 17.72 -7.37
C ALA A 13 -0.75 18.73 -8.45
N VAL A 14 -1.23 19.95 -8.28
CA VAL A 14 -1.14 21.01 -9.28
C VAL A 14 -0.13 22.06 -8.82
N ASN A 15 0.74 22.47 -9.74
CA ASN A 15 1.63 23.59 -9.48
C ASN A 15 0.81 24.89 -9.47
N MET A 16 0.84 25.62 -8.38
CA MET A 16 0.03 26.83 -8.20
C MET A 16 0.43 27.98 -9.10
N ILE A 17 1.66 27.97 -9.61
CA ILE A 17 2.18 29.04 -10.49
C ILE A 17 1.82 28.74 -11.94
N SER A 18 2.10 27.51 -12.41
CA SER A 18 1.88 27.14 -13.81
C SER A 18 0.48 26.64 -14.10
N GLY A 19 -0.25 26.18 -13.08
CA GLY A 19 -1.55 25.53 -13.22
C GLY A 19 -1.49 24.12 -13.77
N GLN A 20 -0.31 23.57 -13.96
CA GLN A 20 -0.13 22.24 -14.54
C GLN A 20 -0.12 21.15 -13.47
N ILE A 21 -0.63 19.97 -13.83
CA ILE A 21 -0.59 18.81 -12.97
C ILE A 21 0.83 18.23 -12.99
N GLU A 22 1.49 18.24 -11.84
CA GLU A 22 2.84 17.68 -11.72
C GLU A 22 2.82 16.21 -11.33
N PHE A 23 1.90 15.81 -10.45
CA PHE A 23 1.84 14.45 -9.92
C PHE A 23 0.40 13.99 -9.78
N GLU A 24 0.23 12.69 -9.94
CA GLU A 24 -1.02 12.02 -9.60
C GLU A 24 -0.77 11.19 -8.34
N LEU A 25 -1.61 11.37 -7.34
CA LEU A 25 -1.57 10.57 -6.11
C LEU A 25 -2.71 9.57 -6.18
N ASP A 26 -2.36 8.29 -6.19
CA ASP A 26 -3.31 7.20 -6.25
C ASP A 26 -3.41 6.54 -4.89
N LEU A 27 -4.56 6.66 -4.25
CA LEU A 27 -4.83 5.92 -3.02
C LEU A 27 -5.56 4.64 -3.39
N ASP A 28 -4.86 3.53 -3.29
CA ASP A 28 -5.36 2.21 -3.63
C ASP A 28 -5.73 1.44 -2.36
N THR A 29 -6.95 0.94 -2.32
CA THR A 29 -7.37 -0.03 -1.31
C THR A 29 -7.54 -1.38 -2.01
N THR A 30 -6.70 -2.33 -1.64
CA THR A 30 -6.67 -3.65 -2.25
C THR A 30 -7.24 -4.68 -1.28
N THR A 31 -8.18 -5.46 -1.76
CA THR A 31 -8.77 -6.58 -1.01
C THR A 31 -8.22 -7.87 -1.57
N ILE A 32 -7.58 -8.66 -0.73
CA ILE A 32 -7.13 -10.00 -1.07
C ILE A 32 -8.18 -10.98 -0.60
N LEU A 33 -8.75 -11.72 -1.55
CA LEU A 33 -9.72 -12.77 -1.24
C LEU A 33 -8.96 -14.06 -0.93
N LEU A 34 -9.10 -14.50 0.30
CA LEU A 34 -8.48 -15.72 0.78
C LEU A 34 -9.45 -16.91 0.56
N ASN A 35 -9.25 -18.01 1.22
CA ASN A 35 -10.18 -19.12 1.11
C ASN A 35 -11.50 -18.81 1.83
N SER A 36 -12.58 -19.42 1.41
CA SER A 36 -13.91 -19.37 2.08
C SER A 36 -14.34 -17.99 2.46
N ASN A 37 -14.82 -17.16 2.55
CA ASN A 37 -15.31 -15.87 3.01
C ASN A 37 -14.29 -15.01 3.75
N ASN A 38 -13.02 -15.39 3.77
CA ASN A 38 -11.99 -14.55 4.40
C ASN A 38 -11.38 -13.59 3.40
N GLU A 39 -11.17 -12.36 3.84
CA GLU A 39 -10.49 -11.35 3.04
C GLU A 39 -9.66 -10.44 3.94
N ILE A 40 -8.59 -9.91 3.40
CA ILE A 40 -7.75 -8.92 4.08
C ILE A 40 -7.50 -7.76 3.13
N ARG A 41 -7.58 -6.53 3.66
CA ARG A 41 -7.38 -5.29 2.91
C ARG A 41 -6.12 -4.60 3.34
N PHE A 42 -5.50 -3.93 2.38
CA PHE A 42 -4.42 -2.99 2.66
C PHE A 42 -4.54 -1.78 1.75
N SER A 43 -3.99 -0.67 2.22
CA SER A 43 -4.02 0.58 1.46
C SER A 43 -2.61 1.01 1.11
N GLU A 44 -2.45 1.53 -0.09
CA GLU A 44 -1.19 2.05 -0.60
C GLU A 44 -1.40 3.42 -1.22
N LEU A 45 -0.42 4.29 -1.05
CA LEU A 45 -0.37 5.55 -1.77
C LEU A 45 0.75 5.49 -2.79
N GLU A 46 0.41 5.65 -4.05
CA GLU A 46 1.37 5.71 -5.15
C GLU A 46 1.43 7.15 -5.66
N ILE A 47 2.62 7.61 -5.99
CA ILE A 47 2.82 8.95 -6.56
C ILE A 47 3.40 8.77 -7.95
N GLU A 48 2.65 9.20 -8.96
CA GLU A 48 3.06 9.11 -10.35
C GLU A 48 3.45 10.50 -10.86
N SER A 49 4.68 10.64 -11.34
CA SER A 49 5.13 11.88 -11.97
C SER A 49 4.48 12.06 -13.32
N LYS A 50 3.90 13.22 -13.55
CA LYS A 50 3.43 13.63 -14.86
C LYS A 50 4.52 14.36 -15.61
N LYS A 51 4.27 14.69 -16.88
CA LYS A 51 5.23 15.34 -17.74
C LYS A 51 5.82 16.63 -17.14
N SER A 52 5.00 17.37 -16.39
CA SER A 52 5.40 18.63 -15.76
C SER A 52 6.04 18.45 -14.38
N GLY A 53 6.11 17.25 -13.85
CA GLY A 53 6.69 16.97 -12.54
C GLY A 53 8.20 17.00 -12.56
N ASN A 54 8.81 17.36 -11.43
CA ASN A 54 10.26 17.32 -11.27
C ASN A 54 10.63 16.64 -9.96
N GLU A 55 11.86 16.11 -9.90
CA GLU A 55 12.35 15.34 -8.76
C GLU A 55 12.35 16.13 -7.45
N LYS A 56 12.69 17.41 -7.52
CA LYS A 56 12.74 18.25 -6.32
C LYS A 56 11.37 18.38 -5.67
N ASN A 57 10.34 18.57 -6.47
CA ASN A 57 8.97 18.64 -5.96
C ASN A 57 8.47 17.29 -5.51
N LEU A 58 8.86 16.22 -6.19
CA LEU A 58 8.55 14.86 -5.77
C LEU A 58 9.14 14.57 -4.39
N ASP A 59 10.41 14.91 -4.18
CA ASP A 59 11.08 14.71 -2.89
C ASP A 59 10.39 15.47 -1.76
N LYS A 60 9.90 16.68 -2.05
CA LYS A 60 9.14 17.46 -1.07
C LYS A 60 7.83 16.77 -0.69
N ILE A 61 7.08 16.27 -1.67
CA ILE A 61 5.81 15.58 -1.43
C ILE A 61 6.05 14.33 -0.61
N VAL A 62 7.02 13.52 -1.00
CA VAL A 62 7.36 12.28 -0.29
C VAL A 62 7.79 12.59 1.15
N SER A 63 8.64 13.60 1.34
CA SER A 63 9.07 14.03 2.68
C SER A 63 7.91 14.41 3.57
N GLU A 64 6.96 15.18 3.03
CA GLU A 64 5.78 15.60 3.81
C GLU A 64 4.90 14.42 4.17
N ILE A 65 4.69 13.48 3.24
CA ILE A 65 3.88 12.29 3.49
C ILE A 65 4.53 11.41 4.57
N LEU A 66 5.85 11.22 4.51
CA LEU A 66 6.56 10.37 5.45
C LEU A 66 6.65 10.94 6.87
N LYS A 67 6.21 12.19 7.08
CA LYS A 67 6.06 12.75 8.44
C LYS A 67 4.89 12.12 9.18
N PHE A 68 3.93 11.53 8.47
CA PHE A 68 2.80 10.85 9.08
C PHE A 68 3.20 9.42 9.44
N PRO A 69 3.01 8.98 10.70
CA PRO A 69 3.46 7.65 11.11
C PRO A 69 2.69 6.50 10.46
N GLU A 70 1.53 6.80 9.85
CA GLU A 70 0.74 5.81 9.12
C GLU A 70 1.38 5.36 7.81
N PHE A 71 2.34 6.14 7.29
CA PHE A 71 3.00 5.84 6.02
C PHE A 71 4.39 5.29 6.22
N MET A 72 4.70 4.24 5.49
CA MET A 72 6.06 3.72 5.39
C MET A 72 6.36 3.38 3.93
N PRO A 73 7.61 3.52 3.49
CA PRO A 73 7.98 3.10 2.15
C PRO A 73 7.66 1.63 1.92
N TRP A 74 7.08 1.31 0.76
CA TRP A 74 6.68 -0.05 0.44
C TRP A 74 7.25 -0.47 -0.92
N PRO A 75 8.32 -1.27 -0.95
CA PRO A 75 9.01 -1.64 -2.19
C PRO A 75 8.45 -2.87 -2.89
N HIS A 76 7.31 -3.39 -2.43
CA HIS A 76 6.74 -4.62 -2.95
C HIS A 76 5.55 -4.35 -3.85
N SER A 77 5.36 -5.20 -4.87
CA SER A 77 4.18 -5.12 -5.74
C SER A 77 2.93 -5.59 -4.98
N LYS A 78 1.76 -5.28 -5.56
CA LYS A 78 0.49 -5.79 -5.02
C LYS A 78 0.46 -7.32 -5.03
N LEU A 79 1.03 -7.93 -6.08
CA LEU A 79 1.10 -9.38 -6.17
C LEU A 79 1.93 -9.98 -5.03
N GLU A 80 3.14 -9.44 -4.81
CA GLU A 80 4.02 -9.89 -3.73
C GLU A 80 3.36 -9.71 -2.36
N THR A 81 2.76 -8.55 -2.14
CA THR A 81 2.07 -8.24 -0.89
C THR A 81 0.93 -9.24 -0.64
N GLY A 82 0.13 -9.49 -1.67
CA GLY A 82 -0.98 -10.46 -1.58
C GLY A 82 -0.50 -11.87 -1.32
N MET A 83 0.61 -12.27 -1.92
CA MET A 83 1.22 -13.59 -1.67
C MET A 83 1.69 -13.72 -0.23
N GLY A 84 2.30 -12.67 0.32
CA GLY A 84 2.73 -12.64 1.71
C GLY A 84 1.55 -12.73 2.67
N ILE A 85 0.49 -11.99 2.41
CA ILE A 85 -0.74 -12.04 3.20
C ILE A 85 -1.32 -13.45 3.20
N LYS A 86 -1.46 -14.04 2.03
CA LYS A 86 -2.03 -15.37 1.89
C LYS A 86 -1.21 -16.41 2.62
N TYR A 87 0.11 -16.38 2.45
CA TYR A 87 0.99 -17.33 3.11
C TYR A 87 0.88 -17.24 4.63
N LEU A 88 1.00 -16.03 5.17
CA LEU A 88 0.95 -15.85 6.63
C LEU A 88 -0.43 -16.14 7.20
N PHE A 89 -1.49 -15.80 6.48
CA PHE A 89 -2.85 -16.12 6.92
C PHE A 89 -3.07 -17.64 6.95
N ASP A 90 -2.72 -18.34 5.88
CA ASP A 90 -2.90 -19.79 5.78
C ASP A 90 -2.06 -20.53 6.82
N ALA A 91 -0.88 -20.01 7.15
CA ALA A 91 -0.02 -20.55 8.20
C ALA A 91 -0.45 -20.16 9.62
N LYS A 92 -1.54 -19.39 9.75
CA LYS A 92 -2.07 -18.90 11.03
C LYS A 92 -1.08 -18.00 11.79
N LEU A 93 -0.28 -17.26 11.05
CA LEU A 93 0.71 -16.34 11.61
C LEU A 93 0.22 -14.89 11.66
N LEU A 94 -0.96 -14.60 11.12
CA LEU A 94 -1.63 -13.31 11.28
C LEU A 94 -2.71 -13.42 12.35
N ALA A 95 -2.58 -12.61 13.39
CA ALA A 95 -3.48 -12.64 14.54
C ALA A 95 -4.61 -11.62 14.38
N PRO A 96 -5.88 -12.01 14.56
CA PRO A 96 -6.98 -11.06 14.59
C PRO A 96 -6.78 -9.98 15.64
N LYS A 97 -7.20 -8.77 15.35
CA LYS A 97 -7.09 -7.56 16.19
C LYS A 97 -5.69 -6.99 16.25
N SER A 98 -4.67 -7.82 16.36
CA SER A 98 -3.28 -7.37 16.39
C SER A 98 -2.77 -7.03 14.99
N ASP A 99 -2.97 -7.92 14.02
CA ASP A 99 -2.40 -7.81 12.68
C ASP A 99 -3.40 -7.32 11.63
N TYR A 100 -4.67 -7.51 11.86
CA TYR A 100 -5.75 -6.93 11.07
C TYR A 100 -6.93 -6.61 11.99
N ASP A 101 -7.65 -5.53 11.67
CA ASP A 101 -8.73 -5.03 12.51
C ASP A 101 -10.06 -5.72 12.22
N ASP A 102 -11.14 -5.26 12.87
CA ASP A 102 -12.47 -5.82 12.71
C ASP A 102 -13.10 -5.54 11.34
N LYS A 103 -12.48 -4.68 10.55
CA LYS A 103 -12.84 -4.45 9.14
C LYS A 103 -11.93 -5.22 8.18
N ASN A 104 -11.11 -6.12 8.71
CA ASN A 104 -10.15 -6.92 7.95
C ASN A 104 -9.05 -6.11 7.27
N GLU A 105 -8.78 -4.91 7.77
CA GLU A 105 -7.70 -4.08 7.26
C GLU A 105 -6.42 -4.33 8.05
N LEU A 106 -5.30 -4.52 7.34
CA LEU A 106 -4.01 -4.70 8.00
C LEU A 106 -3.69 -3.52 8.91
N THR A 107 -3.32 -3.83 10.14
CA THR A 107 -2.76 -2.86 11.08
C THR A 107 -1.29 -2.63 10.77
N MET A 108 -0.67 -1.65 11.41
CA MET A 108 0.77 -1.44 11.27
C MET A 108 1.57 -2.69 11.68
N ASN A 109 1.12 -3.41 12.73
CA ASN A 109 1.75 -4.67 13.11
C ASN A 109 1.68 -5.71 12.00
N GLY A 110 0.53 -5.83 11.36
CA GLY A 110 0.35 -6.75 10.23
C GLY A 110 1.22 -6.36 9.04
N ILE A 111 1.29 -5.09 8.74
CA ILE A 111 2.13 -4.57 7.64
C ILE A 111 3.60 -4.89 7.90
N ILE A 112 4.07 -4.69 9.12
CA ILE A 112 5.46 -4.99 9.50
C ILE A 112 5.75 -6.50 9.36
N LYS A 113 4.82 -7.35 9.77
CA LYS A 113 4.96 -8.80 9.59
C LYS A 113 5.09 -9.19 8.12
N ILE A 114 4.23 -8.63 7.27
CA ILE A 114 4.30 -8.86 5.83
C ILE A 114 5.63 -8.38 5.27
N SER A 115 6.05 -7.18 5.65
CA SER A 115 7.33 -6.62 5.21
C SER A 115 8.50 -7.52 5.57
N ASN A 116 8.57 -7.98 6.81
CA ASN A 116 9.63 -8.86 7.27
C ASN A 116 9.62 -10.21 6.54
N PHE A 117 8.44 -10.77 6.34
CA PHE A 117 8.29 -12.02 5.58
C PHE A 117 8.81 -11.87 4.15
N LEU A 118 8.43 -10.78 3.47
CA LEU A 118 8.84 -10.55 2.09
C LEU A 118 10.34 -10.29 1.96
N LYS A 119 10.95 -9.62 2.92
CA LYS A 119 12.41 -9.42 2.95
C LYS A 119 13.17 -10.73 3.09
N ASP A 120 12.68 -11.60 3.97
CA ASP A 120 13.35 -12.87 4.27
C ASP A 120 13.13 -13.91 3.18
N ASN A 121 12.07 -13.78 2.40
CA ASN A 121 11.66 -14.75 1.39
C ASN A 121 11.69 -14.16 -0.04
N HIS A 122 12.48 -13.14 -0.24
CA HIS A 122 12.65 -12.55 -1.57
C HIS A 122 13.38 -13.53 -2.49
N PRO A 123 12.83 -13.84 -3.66
CA PRO A 123 13.49 -14.73 -4.63
C PRO A 123 14.76 -14.12 -5.20
#